data_c1465c68ad1eb56cec1fd64db188b00e
#
_entry.id   c1465c68ad1eb56cec1fd64db188b00e
#
_cell.length_a   1.000
_cell.length_b   1.000
_cell.length_c   1.000
_cell.angle_alpha   90.00
_cell.angle_beta   90.00
_cell.angle_gamma   90.00
#
_symmetry.space_group_name_H-M   'P 1'
#
loop_
_entity.id
_entity.type
_entity.pdbx_description
1 polymer ?
#
loop_
_entity_poly.entity_id
_entity_poly.type
_entity_poly.pdbx_seq_one_letter_code
_entity_poly.pdbx_strand_id
1 'polypeptide(L)'
;MLNKSDKKKTHIYFLLLILLLSLLVGCGSANEIQTVEPVSAEMIANANVENGRKLFMGYAHFEHEGPPCMGCHSVGENGLLGGGALGPDLTNVSTQRSDIEILGILSNTGTITSPVMQPIYITDPLTAEEQADLLAFLKASVGEPETDRELLVLGISIIGTIGAAIVFGFIYRNRLRSVRRALVNKAEKELL
;
A
#
# COMPACT_ATOMS: atom_id res chain seq x y z
N MET A 1 -48.73 -20.44 -14.45
CA MET A 1 -48.30 -20.72 -13.05
C MET A 1 -46.77 -20.93 -13.06
N LEU A 2 -46.02 -19.95 -12.61
CA LEU A 2 -44.52 -20.08 -12.52
C LEU A 2 -44.18 -21.06 -11.41
N ASN A 3 -43.33 -22.02 -11.75
CA ASN A 3 -42.90 -23.07 -10.84
C ASN A 3 -42.16 -22.47 -9.64
N LYS A 4 -42.38 -23.01 -8.43
CA LYS A 4 -41.76 -22.55 -7.16
C LYS A 4 -40.25 -22.51 -7.19
N SER A 5 -39.60 -23.33 -8.05
CA SER A 5 -38.18 -23.36 -8.33
C SER A 5 -37.69 -22.11 -9.08
N ASP A 6 -38.49 -21.61 -10.04
CA ASP A 6 -38.10 -20.47 -10.88
C ASP A 6 -38.20 -19.16 -10.07
N LYS A 7 -39.17 -19.04 -9.16
CA LYS A 7 -39.23 -17.90 -8.23
C LYS A 7 -38.00 -17.79 -7.33
N LYS A 8 -37.48 -18.93 -6.85
CA LYS A 8 -36.29 -18.94 -5.98
C LYS A 8 -35.01 -18.51 -6.76
N LYS A 9 -34.89 -18.94 -8.01
CA LYS A 9 -33.79 -18.50 -8.89
C LYS A 9 -33.88 -17.01 -9.20
N THR A 10 -35.07 -16.50 -9.51
CA THR A 10 -35.31 -15.07 -9.78
C THR A 10 -34.91 -14.20 -8.58
N HIS A 11 -35.23 -14.60 -7.35
CA HIS A 11 -34.84 -13.88 -6.16
C HIS A 11 -33.32 -13.87 -5.94
N ILE A 12 -32.62 -14.99 -6.25
CA ILE A 12 -31.17 -15.08 -6.13
C ILE A 12 -30.49 -14.13 -7.15
N TYR A 13 -30.96 -14.11 -8.41
CA TYR A 13 -30.42 -13.18 -9.41
C TYR A 13 -30.68 -11.72 -9.06
N PHE A 14 -31.85 -11.42 -8.48
CA PHE A 14 -32.19 -10.07 -8.05
C PHE A 14 -31.30 -9.61 -6.88
N LEU A 15 -31.02 -10.48 -5.91
CA LEU A 15 -30.08 -10.20 -4.81
C LEU A 15 -28.64 -10.03 -5.30
N LEU A 16 -28.21 -10.85 -6.25
CA LEU A 16 -26.89 -10.71 -6.89
C LEU A 16 -26.78 -9.41 -7.69
N LEU A 17 -27.86 -8.99 -8.37
CA LEU A 17 -27.90 -7.73 -9.09
C LEU A 17 -27.80 -6.52 -8.14
N ILE A 18 -28.54 -6.55 -7.02
CA ILE A 18 -28.46 -5.50 -5.99
C ILE A 18 -27.06 -5.45 -5.38
N LEU A 19 -26.46 -6.59 -5.08
CA LEU A 19 -25.09 -6.67 -4.57
C LEU A 19 -24.08 -6.11 -5.57
N LEU A 20 -24.24 -6.40 -6.86
CA LEU A 20 -23.42 -5.88 -7.94
C LEU A 20 -23.59 -4.36 -8.11
N LEU A 21 -24.83 -3.87 -8.04
CA LEU A 21 -25.13 -2.41 -8.11
C LEU A 21 -24.54 -1.67 -6.90
N SER A 22 -24.58 -2.26 -5.71
CA SER A 22 -24.00 -1.62 -4.51
C SER A 22 -22.48 -1.49 -4.57
N LEU A 23 -21.79 -2.34 -5.33
CA LEU A 23 -20.36 -2.25 -5.58
C LEU A 23 -20.00 -1.15 -6.59
N LEU A 24 -20.95 -0.66 -7.38
CA LEU A 24 -20.75 0.40 -8.38
C LEU A 24 -20.99 1.82 -7.82
N VAL A 25 -21.54 1.94 -6.60
CA VAL A 25 -21.66 3.23 -5.91
C VAL A 25 -20.30 3.52 -5.25
N GLY A 26 -19.28 3.70 -6.07
CA GLY A 26 -17.97 4.22 -5.67
C GLY A 26 -18.09 5.72 -5.41
N CYS A 27 -17.62 6.15 -4.27
CA CYS A 27 -17.59 7.54 -3.83
C CYS A 27 -16.93 8.44 -4.88
N GLY A 28 -17.71 9.24 -5.55
CA GLY A 28 -17.26 10.41 -6.28
C GLY A 28 -17.32 11.61 -5.35
N SER A 29 -16.29 11.80 -4.51
CA SER A 29 -16.11 13.08 -3.82
C SER A 29 -15.57 14.07 -4.84
N ALA A 30 -16.34 15.12 -5.13
CA ALA A 30 -15.82 16.28 -5.85
C ALA A 30 -14.87 17.02 -4.90
N ASN A 31 -13.57 16.90 -5.14
CA ASN A 31 -12.56 17.64 -4.39
C ASN A 31 -12.63 19.11 -4.80
N GLU A 32 -13.02 19.98 -3.89
CA GLU A 32 -12.71 21.42 -4.00
C GLU A 32 -11.18 21.56 -4.00
N ILE A 33 -10.66 22.39 -4.92
CA ILE A 33 -9.24 22.76 -4.93
C ILE A 33 -8.96 23.55 -3.66
N GLN A 34 -8.44 22.88 -2.65
CA GLN A 34 -8.06 23.54 -1.41
C GLN A 34 -6.74 24.26 -1.62
N THR A 35 -6.72 25.55 -1.34
CA THR A 35 -5.49 26.34 -1.31
C THR A 35 -4.73 26.00 -0.04
N VAL A 36 -3.63 25.26 -0.22
CA VAL A 36 -2.73 24.91 0.90
C VAL A 36 -2.08 26.19 1.42
N GLU A 37 -2.27 26.46 2.72
CA GLU A 37 -1.62 27.58 3.39
C GLU A 37 -0.09 27.35 3.44
N PRO A 38 0.74 28.37 3.17
CA PRO A 38 2.19 28.21 3.22
C PRO A 38 2.67 28.00 4.66
N VAL A 39 3.58 27.06 4.84
CA VAL A 39 4.18 26.75 6.15
C VAL A 39 4.98 27.95 6.66
N SER A 40 4.61 28.46 7.83
CA SER A 40 5.30 29.57 8.47
C SER A 40 6.54 29.11 9.27
N ALA A 41 7.50 30.01 9.49
CA ALA A 41 8.66 29.72 10.32
C ALA A 41 8.29 29.38 11.78
N GLU A 42 7.19 29.93 12.27
CA GLU A 42 6.64 29.63 13.60
C GLU A 42 6.11 28.20 13.68
N MET A 43 5.40 27.71 12.66
CA MET A 43 4.95 26.32 12.57
C MET A 43 6.13 25.36 12.58
N ILE A 44 7.19 25.65 11.81
CA ILE A 44 8.41 24.81 11.80
C ILE A 44 9.08 24.80 13.19
N ALA A 45 9.13 25.93 13.88
CA ALA A 45 9.73 26.02 15.22
C ALA A 45 8.94 25.26 16.28
N ASN A 46 7.63 25.17 16.15
CA ASN A 46 6.72 24.48 17.06
C ASN A 46 6.33 23.06 16.60
N ALA A 47 6.92 22.59 15.51
CA ALA A 47 6.57 21.31 14.91
C ALA A 47 6.83 20.11 15.85
N ASN A 48 5.93 19.14 15.79
CA ASN A 48 5.94 17.96 16.65
C ASN A 48 6.51 16.73 15.90
N VAL A 49 7.74 16.35 16.25
CA VAL A 49 8.44 15.20 15.66
C VAL A 49 7.64 13.90 15.81
N GLU A 50 7.04 13.67 16.98
CA GLU A 50 6.30 12.44 17.24
C GLU A 50 4.98 12.39 16.45
N ASN A 51 4.31 13.53 16.26
CA ASN A 51 3.14 13.60 15.39
C ASN A 51 3.53 13.37 13.92
N GLY A 52 4.61 13.99 13.46
CA GLY A 52 5.17 13.75 12.12
C GLY A 52 5.50 12.27 11.90
N ARG A 53 6.07 11.59 12.90
CA ARG A 53 6.31 10.14 12.87
C ARG A 53 5.01 9.36 12.75
N LYS A 54 3.99 9.69 13.52
CA LYS A 54 2.69 9.01 13.48
C LYS A 54 1.99 9.18 12.13
N LEU A 55 2.02 10.39 11.56
CA LEU A 55 1.49 10.69 10.23
C LEU A 55 2.24 9.89 9.15
N PHE A 56 3.58 9.92 9.20
CA PHE A 56 4.41 9.17 8.26
C PHE A 56 4.10 7.68 8.28
N MET A 57 3.97 7.10 9.49
CA MET A 57 3.73 5.67 9.73
C MET A 57 2.27 5.26 9.53
N GLY A 58 1.33 6.20 9.41
CA GLY A 58 -0.10 5.93 9.34
C GLY A 58 -0.73 5.54 10.69
N TYR A 59 -0.09 5.86 11.80
CA TYR A 59 -0.68 5.73 13.15
C TYR A 59 -1.60 6.91 13.50
N ALA A 60 -1.42 8.04 12.82
CA ALA A 60 -2.36 9.14 12.76
C ALA A 60 -2.79 9.33 11.30
N HIS A 61 -4.04 9.73 11.09
CA HIS A 61 -4.58 10.04 9.77
C HIS A 61 -4.28 11.50 9.42
N PHE A 62 -4.04 11.74 8.14
CA PHE A 62 -4.01 13.10 7.60
C PHE A 62 -5.41 13.70 7.61
N GLU A 63 -5.52 15.02 7.72
CA GLU A 63 -6.81 15.71 7.76
C GLU A 63 -7.65 15.46 6.51
N HIS A 64 -7.00 15.34 5.35
CA HIS A 64 -7.65 15.03 4.07
C HIS A 64 -7.60 13.54 3.71
N GLU A 65 -7.37 12.66 4.69
CA GLU A 65 -7.40 11.20 4.54
C GLU A 65 -6.41 10.62 3.47
N GLY A 66 -5.35 11.37 3.16
CA GLY A 66 -4.29 10.90 2.26
C GLY A 66 -3.58 9.64 2.77
N PRO A 67 -2.96 8.85 1.88
CA PRO A 67 -2.23 7.64 2.26
C PRO A 67 -0.96 7.98 3.06
N PRO A 68 -0.58 7.15 4.06
CA PRO A 68 0.63 7.38 4.83
C PRO A 68 1.89 7.23 3.96
N CYS A 69 2.90 8.04 4.23
CA CYS A 69 4.15 8.07 3.47
C CYS A 69 4.89 6.71 3.49
N MET A 70 4.80 5.97 4.60
CA MET A 70 5.37 4.63 4.76
C MET A 70 4.84 3.60 3.76
N GLY A 71 3.68 3.84 3.15
CA GLY A 71 3.17 2.96 2.08
C GLY A 71 4.11 2.86 0.88
N CYS A 72 4.87 3.93 0.61
CA CYS A 72 5.81 4.00 -0.51
C CYS A 72 7.27 4.19 -0.08
N HIS A 73 7.53 4.88 1.04
CA HIS A 73 8.85 5.26 1.51
C HIS A 73 9.27 4.51 2.77
N SER A 74 10.58 4.51 3.03
CA SER A 74 11.18 4.06 4.28
C SER A 74 11.86 5.21 5.00
N VAL A 75 11.95 5.14 6.32
CA VAL A 75 12.75 6.03 7.16
C VAL A 75 13.29 5.23 8.34
N GLY A 76 14.61 5.12 8.48
CA GLY A 76 15.25 4.40 9.56
C GLY A 76 14.72 2.99 9.77
N GLU A 77 14.79 2.48 10.99
CA GLU A 77 14.21 1.20 11.40
C GLU A 77 12.70 1.31 11.76
N ASN A 78 11.99 2.30 11.22
CA ASN A 78 10.59 2.52 11.51
C ASN A 78 9.69 1.50 10.78
N GLY A 79 8.75 0.90 11.55
CA GLY A 79 7.75 -0.03 11.04
C GLY A 79 8.24 -1.44 10.75
N LEU A 80 7.30 -2.31 10.44
CA LEU A 80 7.61 -3.68 10.03
C LEU A 80 8.24 -3.64 8.63
N LEU A 81 9.42 -4.20 8.48
CA LEU A 81 10.19 -4.21 7.24
C LEU A 81 10.75 -2.83 6.82
N GLY A 82 10.78 -1.84 7.72
CA GLY A 82 11.34 -0.51 7.47
C GLY A 82 10.53 0.38 6.52
N GLY A 83 9.28 0.04 6.18
CA GLY A 83 8.40 0.83 5.31
C GLY A 83 8.37 0.38 3.84
N GLY A 84 7.83 1.23 2.95
CA GLY A 84 7.68 0.95 1.52
C GLY A 84 9.00 0.96 0.73
N ALA A 85 9.00 0.28 -0.40
CA ALA A 85 10.14 0.19 -1.32
C ALA A 85 9.83 0.78 -2.72
N LEU A 86 8.68 1.43 -2.87
CA LEU A 86 8.29 2.07 -4.14
C LEU A 86 9.02 3.40 -4.34
N GLY A 87 9.16 4.16 -3.25
CA GLY A 87 9.91 5.42 -3.21
C GLY A 87 11.32 5.22 -2.62
N PRO A 88 12.19 6.25 -2.71
CA PRO A 88 13.49 6.23 -2.07
C PRO A 88 13.38 6.19 -0.53
N ASP A 89 14.43 5.72 0.12
CA ASP A 89 14.61 5.86 1.55
C ASP A 89 14.79 7.34 1.92
N LEU A 90 14.06 7.80 2.93
CA LEU A 90 14.04 9.20 3.34
C LEU A 90 14.83 9.47 4.64
N THR A 91 15.51 8.47 5.19
CA THR A 91 16.27 8.57 6.45
C THR A 91 17.21 9.77 6.46
N ASN A 92 17.93 9.99 5.38
CA ASN A 92 18.90 11.05 5.25
C ASN A 92 18.46 12.17 4.28
N VAL A 93 17.16 12.27 3.97
CA VAL A 93 16.66 13.23 2.97
C VAL A 93 16.98 14.69 3.34
N SER A 94 16.92 15.03 4.64
CA SER A 94 17.20 16.39 5.13
C SER A 94 18.68 16.79 5.04
N THR A 95 19.60 15.86 4.79
CA THR A 95 21.00 16.18 4.47
C THR A 95 21.21 16.39 2.98
N GLN A 96 20.32 15.86 2.14
CA GLN A 96 20.44 15.90 0.68
C GLN A 96 19.62 17.05 0.07
N ARG A 97 18.58 17.51 0.78
CA ARG A 97 17.65 18.55 0.35
C ARG A 97 17.45 19.60 1.42
N SER A 98 17.26 20.85 1.00
CA SER A 98 16.90 21.94 1.91
C SER A 98 15.46 21.79 2.41
N ASP A 99 15.15 22.42 3.54
CA ASP A 99 13.79 22.47 4.11
C ASP A 99 12.78 22.99 3.09
N ILE A 100 13.16 24.02 2.30
CA ILE A 100 12.30 24.62 1.27
C ILE A 100 11.98 23.60 0.16
N GLU A 101 12.96 22.79 -0.26
CA GLU A 101 12.73 21.75 -1.27
C GLU A 101 11.82 20.65 -0.76
N ILE A 102 12.01 20.21 0.49
CA ILE A 102 11.16 19.19 1.12
C ILE A 102 9.74 19.72 1.25
N LEU A 103 9.56 20.93 1.77
CA LEU A 103 8.24 21.56 1.87
C LEU A 103 7.59 21.78 0.48
N GLY A 104 8.39 22.15 -0.53
CA GLY A 104 7.91 22.27 -1.90
C GLY A 104 7.40 20.95 -2.48
N ILE A 105 7.98 19.82 -2.09
CA ILE A 105 7.48 18.48 -2.46
C ILE A 105 6.19 18.17 -1.70
N LEU A 106 6.15 18.40 -0.40
CA LEU A 106 4.99 18.10 0.46
C LEU A 106 3.77 18.96 0.11
N SER A 107 3.98 20.23 -0.26
CA SER A 107 2.91 21.13 -0.70
C SER A 107 2.53 20.98 -2.18
N ASN A 108 3.22 20.12 -2.93
CA ASN A 108 3.07 19.99 -4.39
C ASN A 108 3.27 21.30 -5.17
N THR A 109 4.02 22.23 -4.62
CA THR A 109 4.36 23.52 -5.28
C THR A 109 5.74 23.51 -5.92
N GLY A 110 6.55 22.50 -5.59
CA GLY A 110 7.90 22.32 -6.12
C GLY A 110 7.92 21.70 -7.51
N THR A 111 8.91 22.09 -8.32
CA THR A 111 9.16 21.48 -9.65
C THR A 111 9.74 20.05 -9.57
N ILE A 112 10.02 19.57 -8.38
CA ILE A 112 10.75 18.32 -8.12
C ILE A 112 9.80 17.19 -7.68
N THR A 113 8.51 17.47 -7.51
CA THR A 113 7.53 16.45 -7.11
C THR A 113 7.43 15.36 -8.17
N SER A 114 7.60 14.12 -7.73
CA SER A 114 7.50 12.95 -8.61
C SER A 114 6.10 12.85 -9.24
N PRO A 115 5.99 12.48 -10.52
CA PRO A 115 4.70 12.23 -11.18
C PRO A 115 3.82 11.18 -10.47
N VAL A 116 4.41 10.32 -9.65
CA VAL A 116 3.69 9.31 -8.84
C VAL A 116 3.09 9.93 -7.58
N MET A 117 3.82 10.86 -6.94
CA MET A 117 3.37 11.54 -5.72
C MET A 117 2.41 12.69 -6.01
N GLN A 118 2.59 13.38 -7.15
CA GLN A 118 1.81 14.55 -7.50
C GLN A 118 0.28 14.35 -7.46
N PRO A 119 -0.31 13.28 -8.02
CA PRO A 119 -1.74 13.04 -7.93
C PRO A 119 -2.25 12.90 -6.50
N ILE A 120 -1.45 12.30 -5.60
CA ILE A 120 -1.82 12.12 -4.19
C ILE A 120 -2.00 13.48 -3.53
N TYR A 121 -1.05 14.39 -3.66
CA TYR A 121 -1.12 15.72 -3.04
C TYR A 121 -2.12 16.67 -3.71
N ILE A 122 -2.54 16.41 -4.95
CA ILE A 122 -3.65 17.15 -5.59
C ILE A 122 -4.99 16.70 -5.00
N THR A 123 -5.13 15.38 -4.76
CA THR A 123 -6.38 14.80 -4.24
C THR A 123 -6.51 15.02 -2.74
N ASP A 124 -5.43 14.79 -2.01
CA ASP A 124 -5.37 14.77 -0.55
C ASP A 124 -4.22 15.69 -0.08
N PRO A 125 -4.39 17.03 -0.16
CA PRO A 125 -3.33 17.97 0.18
C PRO A 125 -3.01 17.92 1.67
N LEU A 126 -1.73 18.07 2.03
CA LEU A 126 -1.30 18.14 3.41
C LEU A 126 -1.52 19.56 3.96
N THR A 127 -1.99 19.67 5.19
CA THR A 127 -2.07 20.95 5.89
C THR A 127 -0.69 21.52 6.19
N ALA A 128 -0.58 22.82 6.46
CA ALA A 128 0.70 23.45 6.77
C ALA A 128 1.32 22.87 8.07
N GLU A 129 0.49 22.51 9.04
CA GLU A 129 0.93 21.90 10.29
C GLU A 129 1.47 20.48 10.07
N GLU A 130 0.78 19.65 9.28
CA GLU A 130 1.23 18.31 8.91
C GLU A 130 2.56 18.34 8.15
N GLN A 131 2.73 19.31 7.25
CA GLN A 131 3.99 19.50 6.51
C GLN A 131 5.13 19.89 7.46
N ALA A 132 4.89 20.77 8.44
CA ALA A 132 5.88 21.16 9.43
C ALA A 132 6.29 19.96 10.32
N ASP A 133 5.31 19.18 10.79
CA ASP A 133 5.54 18.00 11.62
C ASP A 133 6.31 16.90 10.86
N LEU A 134 5.94 16.65 9.62
CA LEU A 134 6.66 15.71 8.75
C LEU A 134 8.10 16.16 8.50
N LEU A 135 8.32 17.46 8.24
CA LEU A 135 9.67 18.01 8.10
C LEU A 135 10.51 17.81 9.37
N ALA A 136 9.92 18.08 10.53
CA ALA A 136 10.59 17.88 11.83
C ALA A 136 10.97 16.41 12.05
N PHE A 137 10.08 15.48 11.73
CA PHE A 137 10.35 14.05 11.81
C PHE A 137 11.48 13.62 10.85
N LEU A 138 11.45 14.04 9.59
CA LEU A 138 12.49 13.73 8.61
C LEU A 138 13.85 14.30 9.01
N LYS A 139 13.89 15.45 9.70
CA LYS A 139 15.13 16.01 10.25
C LYS A 139 15.64 15.22 11.45
N ALA A 140 14.75 14.74 12.29
CA ALA A 140 15.10 13.94 13.47
C ALA A 140 15.59 12.54 13.08
N SER A 141 15.20 12.03 11.92
CA SER A 141 15.58 10.69 11.43
C SER A 141 16.97 10.63 10.81
N VAL A 142 17.64 11.77 10.66
CA VAL A 142 19.01 11.82 10.08
C VAL A 142 19.98 11.02 10.93
N GLY A 143 20.70 10.09 10.30
CA GLY A 143 21.72 9.26 10.95
C GLY A 143 21.13 8.02 11.65
N GLU A 144 19.82 7.78 11.59
CA GLU A 144 19.28 6.48 11.96
C GLU A 144 19.82 5.38 11.02
N PRO A 145 19.96 4.14 11.51
CA PRO A 145 20.40 3.04 10.65
C PRO A 145 19.36 2.79 9.55
N GLU A 146 19.83 2.70 8.31
CA GLU A 146 18.99 2.28 7.18
C GLU A 146 18.60 0.81 7.35
N THR A 147 17.35 0.47 7.05
CA THR A 147 16.89 -0.92 7.16
C THR A 147 17.51 -1.77 6.06
N ASP A 148 18.37 -2.70 6.43
CA ASP A 148 18.88 -3.73 5.51
C ASP A 148 17.79 -4.75 5.19
N ARG A 149 17.10 -4.52 4.08
CA ARG A 149 15.94 -5.32 3.64
C ARG A 149 16.33 -6.51 2.80
N GLU A 150 17.52 -6.51 2.20
CA GLU A 150 17.91 -7.52 1.22
C GLU A 150 17.88 -8.92 1.82
N LEU A 151 18.54 -9.10 2.98
CA LEU A 151 18.57 -10.39 3.68
C LEU A 151 17.19 -10.81 4.19
N LEU A 152 16.39 -9.87 4.65
CA LEU A 152 15.07 -10.15 5.19
C LEU A 152 14.08 -10.54 4.09
N VAL A 153 14.05 -9.79 2.99
CA VAL A 153 13.21 -10.10 1.81
C VAL A 153 13.64 -11.43 1.19
N LEU A 154 14.94 -11.68 1.07
CA LEU A 154 15.49 -12.94 0.59
C LEU A 154 15.07 -14.10 1.48
N GLY A 155 15.20 -13.95 2.80
CA GLY A 155 14.81 -14.97 3.77
C GLY A 155 13.31 -15.31 3.69
N ILE A 156 12.45 -14.31 3.70
CA ILE A 156 10.98 -14.49 3.58
C ILE A 156 10.63 -15.14 2.23
N SER A 157 11.28 -14.74 1.15
CA SER A 157 11.03 -15.29 -0.19
C SER A 157 11.41 -16.76 -0.27
N ILE A 158 12.55 -17.16 0.29
CA ILE A 158 12.99 -18.56 0.34
C ILE A 158 12.03 -19.40 1.19
N ILE A 159 11.70 -18.94 2.41
CA ILE A 159 10.79 -19.65 3.32
C ILE A 159 9.39 -19.77 2.67
N GLY A 160 8.88 -18.70 2.08
CA GLY A 160 7.61 -18.71 1.39
C GLY A 160 7.59 -19.68 0.20
N THR A 161 8.65 -19.70 -0.59
CA THR A 161 8.77 -20.61 -1.76
C THR A 161 8.82 -22.08 -1.31
N ILE A 162 9.62 -22.40 -0.29
CA ILE A 162 9.71 -23.74 0.26
C ILE A 162 8.34 -24.16 0.85
N GLY A 163 7.71 -23.28 1.63
CA GLY A 163 6.39 -23.53 2.22
C GLY A 163 5.34 -23.79 1.13
N ALA A 164 5.29 -22.98 0.09
CA ALA A 164 4.41 -23.17 -1.05
C ALA A 164 4.67 -24.49 -1.77
N ALA A 165 5.94 -24.83 -2.02
CA ALA A 165 6.31 -26.11 -2.65
C ALA A 165 5.87 -27.32 -1.83
N ILE A 166 6.00 -27.26 -0.51
CA ILE A 166 5.54 -28.32 0.40
C ILE A 166 4.01 -28.44 0.34
N VAL A 167 3.28 -27.33 0.49
CA VAL A 167 1.81 -27.32 0.47
C VAL A 167 1.28 -27.85 -0.88
N PHE A 168 1.79 -27.32 -1.98
CA PHE A 168 1.41 -27.81 -3.32
C PHE A 168 1.83 -29.27 -3.53
N GLY A 169 3.01 -29.67 -3.05
CA GLY A 169 3.45 -31.07 -3.09
C GLY A 169 2.47 -32.01 -2.39
N PHE A 170 1.97 -31.63 -1.20
CA PHE A 170 0.95 -32.40 -0.49
C PHE A 170 -0.39 -32.43 -1.21
N ILE A 171 -0.90 -31.28 -1.66
CA ILE A 171 -2.18 -31.18 -2.36
C ILE A 171 -2.17 -31.98 -3.67
N TYR A 172 -1.09 -31.88 -4.45
CA TYR A 172 -1.02 -32.52 -5.78
C TYR A 172 -0.42 -33.93 -5.76
N ARG A 173 0.10 -34.39 -4.61
CA ARG A 173 0.73 -35.72 -4.46
C ARG A 173 -0.13 -36.87 -5.01
N ASN A 174 -1.42 -36.82 -4.76
CA ASN A 174 -2.34 -37.90 -5.16
C ASN A 174 -2.96 -37.66 -6.55
N ARG A 175 -3.05 -36.41 -7.02
CA ARG A 175 -3.70 -36.05 -8.28
C ARG A 175 -2.96 -36.59 -9.51
N LEU A 176 -1.65 -36.45 -9.54
CA LEU A 176 -0.83 -36.97 -10.65
C LEU A 176 -0.78 -38.51 -10.68
N ARG A 177 -0.83 -39.16 -9.52
CA ARG A 177 -0.84 -40.63 -9.44
C ARG A 177 -2.15 -41.22 -9.96
N SER A 178 -3.30 -40.63 -9.65
CA SER A 178 -4.61 -41.13 -10.10
C SER A 178 -4.81 -41.00 -11.60
N VAL A 179 -4.43 -39.87 -12.19
CA VAL A 179 -4.56 -39.60 -13.62
C VAL A 179 -3.62 -40.52 -14.44
N ARG A 180 -2.35 -40.61 -14.03
CA ARG A 180 -1.37 -41.43 -14.73
C ARG A 180 -1.72 -42.91 -14.71
N ARG A 181 -2.16 -43.46 -13.57
CA ARG A 181 -2.60 -44.85 -13.46
C ARG A 181 -3.83 -45.15 -14.34
N ALA A 182 -4.80 -44.27 -14.37
CA ALA A 182 -5.98 -44.43 -15.20
C ALA A 182 -5.65 -44.47 -16.70
N LEU A 183 -4.74 -43.59 -17.14
CA LEU A 183 -4.28 -43.55 -18.54
C LEU A 183 -3.46 -44.78 -18.94
N VAL A 184 -2.55 -45.23 -18.08
CA VAL A 184 -1.75 -46.45 -18.34
C VAL A 184 -2.64 -47.68 -18.40
N ASN A 185 -3.56 -47.86 -17.43
CA ASN A 185 -4.49 -49.01 -17.44
C ASN A 185 -5.44 -48.99 -18.64
N LYS A 186 -5.80 -47.81 -19.18
CA LYS A 186 -6.59 -47.69 -20.38
C LYS A 186 -5.79 -48.11 -21.63
N ALA A 187 -4.56 -47.62 -21.76
CA ALA A 187 -3.67 -47.97 -22.86
C ALA A 187 -3.34 -49.48 -22.90
N GLU A 188 -3.13 -50.10 -21.71
CA GLU A 188 -2.88 -51.54 -21.60
C GLU A 188 -4.08 -52.39 -22.06
N LYS A 189 -5.32 -51.93 -21.76
CA LYS A 189 -6.55 -52.62 -22.22
C LYS A 189 -6.83 -52.46 -23.70
N GLU A 190 -6.33 -51.40 -24.34
CA GLU A 190 -6.47 -51.19 -25.78
C GLU A 190 -5.43 -51.96 -26.62
N LEU A 191 -4.38 -52.48 -25.98
CA LEU A 191 -3.31 -53.25 -26.63
C LEU A 191 -3.49 -54.77 -26.50
N LEU A 192 -4.46 -55.27 -25.71
CA LEU A 192 -4.85 -56.67 -25.55
C LEU A 192 -6.15 -56.97 -26.29
#